data_2147b1a8e9fb10ad81f11139dabc8e23
#
_entry.id   2147b1a8e9fb10ad81f11139dabc8e23
#
_cell.length_a   1.000
_cell.length_b   1.000
_cell.length_c   1.000
_cell.angle_alpha   90.00
_cell.angle_beta   90.00
_cell.angle_gamma   90.00
#
_symmetry.space_group_name_H-M   'P 1'
#
loop_
_entity.id
_entity.type
_entity.pdbx_description
1 polymer ?
#
loop_
_entity_poly.entity_id
_entity_poly.type
_entity_poly.pdbx_seq_one_letter_code
_entity_poly.pdbx_strand_id
1 'polypeptide(L)'
;MIELGARMGGDCITTHLVPLSTGIDMVKATIQIALGECPSIAPRFDKGAAIRYIEETNGVIENISGIDKVNSINGIEHVVLTKAVGDVVNRISSSVDRIGYVISQADTAQAAIDLCENAMKHIVITTK
;
A
#
# COMPACT_ATOMS: atom_id res chain seq x y z
N MET A 1 18.70 7.10 12.05
CA MET A 1 17.42 6.61 12.62
C MET A 1 16.48 7.80 12.72
N ILE A 2 15.28 7.72 12.16
CA ILE A 2 14.29 8.80 12.17
C ILE A 2 13.29 8.59 13.30
N GLU A 3 12.79 7.35 13.46
CA GLU A 3 11.84 6.98 14.50
C GLU A 3 12.10 5.53 14.95
N LEU A 4 11.85 5.25 16.21
CA LEU A 4 11.81 3.90 16.78
C LEU A 4 10.52 3.73 17.57
N GLY A 5 9.68 2.81 17.16
CA GLY A 5 8.42 2.48 17.84
C GLY A 5 8.38 1.02 18.27
N ALA A 6 8.00 0.77 19.52
CA ALA A 6 7.81 -0.59 20.04
C ALA A 6 6.43 -1.16 19.63
N ARG A 7 6.09 -1.07 18.36
CA ARG A 7 4.83 -1.53 17.77
C ARG A 7 5.02 -1.89 16.31
N MET A 8 4.05 -2.59 15.73
CA MET A 8 4.01 -2.80 14.28
C MET A 8 3.87 -1.46 13.53
N GLY A 9 4.53 -1.35 12.37
CA GLY A 9 4.38 -0.22 11.46
C GLY A 9 2.98 -0.16 10.88
N GLY A 10 2.43 1.05 10.77
CA GLY A 10 1.19 1.34 10.05
C GLY A 10 1.37 1.38 8.53
N ASP A 11 0.39 1.96 7.83
CA ASP A 11 0.45 2.25 6.39
C ASP A 11 0.89 1.05 5.52
N CYS A 12 0.37 -0.14 5.83
CA CYS A 12 0.69 -1.39 5.15
C CYS A 12 2.17 -1.84 5.28
N ILE A 13 3.01 -1.20 6.10
CA ILE A 13 4.42 -1.57 6.24
C ILE A 13 4.55 -3.01 6.71
N THR A 14 3.95 -3.33 7.87
CA THR A 14 4.07 -4.65 8.49
C THR A 14 3.29 -5.74 7.74
N THR A 15 2.12 -5.38 7.21
CA THR A 15 1.18 -6.33 6.61
C THR A 15 1.49 -6.63 5.15
N HIS A 16 2.12 -5.71 4.42
CA HIS A 16 2.34 -5.84 2.97
C HIS A 16 3.80 -5.56 2.56
N LEU A 17 4.36 -4.39 2.88
CA LEU A 17 5.65 -3.99 2.33
C LEU A 17 6.80 -4.89 2.82
N VAL A 18 6.85 -5.23 4.10
CA VAL A 18 7.88 -6.14 4.63
C VAL A 18 7.73 -7.55 4.06
N PRO A 19 6.54 -8.20 4.05
CA PRO A 19 6.36 -9.48 3.39
C PRO A 19 6.75 -9.48 1.91
N LEU A 20 6.36 -8.44 1.16
CA LEU A 20 6.67 -8.32 -0.26
C LEU A 20 8.16 -8.08 -0.53
N SER A 21 8.86 -7.37 0.34
CA SER A 21 10.29 -7.09 0.14
C SER A 21 11.22 -8.17 0.67
N THR A 22 10.84 -8.88 1.73
CA THR A 22 11.73 -9.82 2.43
C THR A 22 11.18 -11.25 2.54
N GLY A 23 9.90 -11.46 2.33
CA GLY A 23 9.22 -12.72 2.58
C GLY A 23 8.96 -13.03 4.06
N ILE A 24 9.18 -12.06 4.96
CA ILE A 24 8.94 -12.22 6.39
C ILE A 24 7.48 -11.87 6.70
N ASP A 25 6.72 -12.79 7.24
CA ASP A 25 5.40 -12.52 7.80
C ASP A 25 5.53 -11.91 9.20
N MET A 26 5.57 -10.57 9.24
CA MET A 26 5.73 -9.83 10.49
C MET A 26 4.52 -9.93 11.41
N VAL A 27 3.31 -10.14 10.87
CA VAL A 27 2.11 -10.34 11.69
C VAL A 27 2.21 -11.66 12.44
N LYS A 28 2.54 -12.74 11.73
CA LYS A 28 2.78 -14.06 12.34
C LYS A 28 3.91 -14.00 13.37
N ALA A 29 5.03 -13.36 13.03
CA ALA A 29 6.16 -13.21 13.93
C ALA A 29 5.75 -12.47 15.23
N THR A 30 4.96 -11.42 15.12
CA THR A 30 4.46 -10.68 16.29
C THR A 30 3.55 -11.54 17.16
N ILE A 31 2.67 -12.34 16.58
CA ILE A 31 1.80 -13.28 17.31
C ILE A 31 2.65 -14.34 18.03
N GLN A 32 3.65 -14.90 17.36
CA GLN A 32 4.56 -15.89 17.96
C GLN A 32 5.30 -15.31 19.16
N ILE A 33 5.84 -14.09 19.05
CA ILE A 33 6.50 -13.41 20.17
C ILE A 33 5.52 -13.22 21.35
N ALA A 34 4.29 -12.82 21.09
CA ALA A 34 3.27 -12.64 22.12
C ALA A 34 2.90 -13.95 22.84
N LEU A 35 3.07 -15.09 22.16
CA LEU A 35 2.89 -16.44 22.73
C LEU A 35 4.15 -16.98 23.42
N GLY A 36 5.24 -16.20 23.49
CA GLY A 36 6.51 -16.61 24.06
C GLY A 36 7.36 -17.49 23.15
N GLU A 37 7.01 -17.56 21.85
CA GLU A 37 7.77 -18.28 20.85
C GLU A 37 8.88 -17.40 20.25
N CYS A 38 9.90 -18.02 19.68
CA CYS A 38 10.96 -17.32 18.95
C CYS A 38 10.72 -17.49 17.42
N PRO A 39 10.22 -16.48 16.71
CA PRO A 39 9.94 -16.58 15.27
C PRO A 39 11.23 -16.58 14.46
N SER A 40 11.22 -17.26 13.31
CA SER A 40 12.24 -17.10 12.30
C SER A 40 11.94 -15.83 11.47
N ILE A 41 12.85 -14.86 11.54
CA ILE A 41 12.77 -13.59 10.81
C ILE A 41 13.90 -13.44 9.77
N ALA A 42 14.46 -14.56 9.30
CA ALA A 42 15.43 -14.54 8.22
C ALA A 42 14.73 -14.18 6.89
N PRO A 43 15.23 -13.19 6.15
CA PRO A 43 14.70 -12.87 4.81
C PRO A 43 14.83 -14.07 3.88
N ARG A 44 13.80 -14.32 3.07
CA ARG A 44 13.79 -15.37 2.04
C ARG A 44 14.27 -14.85 0.69
N PHE A 45 14.16 -13.56 0.48
CA PHE A 45 14.58 -12.85 -0.73
C PHE A 45 14.81 -11.37 -0.38
N ASP A 46 15.35 -10.63 -1.34
CA ASP A 46 15.56 -9.18 -1.27
C ASP A 46 14.94 -8.55 -2.54
N LYS A 47 13.78 -7.92 -2.38
CA LYS A 47 13.02 -7.26 -3.45
C LYS A 47 12.63 -5.85 -3.06
N GLY A 48 12.27 -5.05 -4.06
CA GLY A 48 11.63 -3.77 -3.86
C GLY A 48 10.12 -3.94 -3.63
N ALA A 49 9.57 -3.19 -2.68
CA ALA A 49 8.14 -2.99 -2.52
C ALA A 49 7.84 -1.51 -2.33
N ALA A 50 6.76 -1.03 -2.92
CA ALA A 50 6.35 0.36 -2.83
C ALA A 50 4.85 0.49 -2.60
N ILE A 51 4.45 1.56 -1.92
CA ILE A 51 3.06 1.99 -1.82
C ILE A 51 2.95 3.44 -2.30
N ARG A 52 1.89 3.75 -3.04
CA ARG A 52 1.50 5.11 -3.40
C ARG A 52 0.03 5.31 -3.11
N TYR A 53 -0.28 6.45 -2.49
CA TYR A 53 -1.64 6.82 -2.19
C TYR A 53 -2.25 7.58 -3.36
N ILE A 54 -3.54 7.35 -3.61
CA ILE A 54 -4.28 8.04 -4.65
C ILE A 54 -4.42 9.50 -4.22
N GLU A 55 -4.05 10.39 -5.15
CA GLU A 55 -4.02 11.84 -4.93
C GLU A 55 -5.41 12.41 -4.64
N GLU A 56 -5.38 13.52 -3.94
CA GLU A 56 -6.53 14.22 -3.41
C GLU A 56 -7.33 14.90 -4.53
N THR A 57 -8.63 14.63 -4.55
CA THR A 57 -9.62 15.47 -5.24
C THR A 57 -10.65 15.93 -4.21
N ASN A 58 -11.12 17.18 -4.31
CA ASN A 58 -12.18 17.68 -3.44
C ASN A 58 -13.54 17.50 -4.12
N GLY A 59 -14.58 17.25 -3.35
CA GLY A 59 -15.95 17.15 -3.86
C GLY A 59 -16.60 15.80 -3.62
N VAL A 60 -17.68 15.54 -4.30
CA VAL A 60 -18.38 14.24 -4.29
C VAL A 60 -17.87 13.40 -5.44
N ILE A 61 -17.41 12.18 -5.17
CA ILE A 61 -16.93 11.27 -6.21
C ILE A 61 -18.06 10.92 -7.17
N GLU A 62 -17.93 11.26 -8.43
CA GLU A 62 -18.89 10.91 -9.48
C GLU A 62 -18.52 9.64 -10.23
N ASN A 63 -17.21 9.43 -10.45
CA ASN A 63 -16.74 8.27 -11.18
C ASN A 63 -15.35 7.86 -10.70
N ILE A 64 -15.10 6.54 -10.70
CA ILE A 64 -13.80 5.92 -10.50
C ILE A 64 -13.58 4.93 -11.64
N SER A 65 -12.49 5.05 -12.38
CA SER A 65 -12.17 4.17 -13.50
C SER A 65 -10.69 3.82 -13.57
N GLY A 66 -10.35 2.79 -14.36
CA GLY A 66 -8.98 2.34 -14.58
C GLY A 66 -8.50 1.28 -13.60
N ILE A 67 -9.27 0.94 -12.55
CA ILE A 67 -8.87 -0.03 -11.51
C ILE A 67 -8.56 -1.40 -12.11
N ASP A 68 -9.41 -1.93 -13.00
CA ASP A 68 -9.21 -3.24 -13.62
C ASP A 68 -7.92 -3.29 -14.47
N LYS A 69 -7.64 -2.18 -15.17
CA LYS A 69 -6.39 -2.04 -15.93
C LYS A 69 -5.19 -2.09 -15.01
N VAL A 70 -5.22 -1.38 -13.89
CA VAL A 70 -4.12 -1.37 -12.92
C VAL A 70 -3.94 -2.74 -12.28
N ASN A 71 -5.02 -3.40 -11.90
CA ASN A 71 -4.97 -4.77 -11.37
C ASN A 71 -4.38 -5.80 -12.34
N SER A 72 -4.42 -5.54 -13.65
CA SER A 72 -3.86 -6.42 -14.67
C SER A 72 -2.35 -6.21 -14.91
N ILE A 73 -1.74 -5.19 -14.33
CA ILE A 73 -0.31 -4.89 -14.50
C ILE A 73 0.53 -5.85 -13.65
N ASN A 74 1.44 -6.56 -14.27
CA ASN A 74 2.34 -7.47 -13.56
C ASN A 74 3.22 -6.72 -12.55
N GLY A 75 3.28 -7.22 -11.32
CA GLY A 75 4.01 -6.60 -10.20
C GLY A 75 3.17 -5.59 -9.41
N ILE A 76 1.93 -5.29 -9.83
CA ILE A 76 0.95 -4.65 -8.95
C ILE A 76 0.32 -5.75 -8.08
N GLU A 77 0.50 -5.62 -6.78
CA GLU A 77 0.06 -6.60 -5.80
C GLU A 77 -1.31 -6.27 -5.20
N HIS A 78 -1.56 -4.98 -4.95
CA HIS A 78 -2.83 -4.51 -4.40
C HIS A 78 -3.24 -3.16 -4.98
N VAL A 79 -4.52 -3.03 -5.29
CA VAL A 79 -5.21 -1.76 -5.55
C VAL A 79 -6.40 -1.70 -4.60
N VAL A 80 -6.37 -0.77 -3.67
CA VAL A 80 -7.41 -0.65 -2.64
C VAL A 80 -8.03 0.73 -2.70
N LEU A 81 -9.35 0.77 -2.77
CA LEU A 81 -10.14 1.98 -2.62
C LEU A 81 -10.82 1.96 -1.25
N THR A 82 -10.71 3.06 -0.52
CA THR A 82 -11.35 3.28 0.78
C THR A 82 -12.60 4.17 0.64
N LYS A 83 -12.80 4.73 -0.54
CA LYS A 83 -13.95 5.56 -0.92
C LYS A 83 -14.62 5.00 -2.15
N ALA A 84 -15.92 5.30 -2.32
CA ALA A 84 -16.75 4.87 -3.43
C ALA A 84 -17.41 6.06 -4.13
N VAL A 85 -18.03 5.80 -5.27
CA VAL A 85 -18.89 6.78 -5.96
C VAL A 85 -20.01 7.22 -5.02
N GLY A 86 -20.19 8.54 -4.88
CA GLY A 86 -21.11 9.17 -3.94
C GLY A 86 -20.48 9.63 -2.62
N ASP A 87 -19.26 9.17 -2.29
CA ASP A 87 -18.57 9.63 -1.09
C ASP A 87 -18.05 11.07 -1.25
N VAL A 88 -18.05 11.81 -0.15
CA VAL A 88 -17.43 13.13 -0.07
C VAL A 88 -15.95 12.98 0.21
N VAL A 89 -15.14 13.62 -0.58
CA VAL A 89 -13.69 13.74 -0.40
C VAL A 89 -13.33 15.16 -0.05
N ASN A 90 -12.56 15.32 0.99
CA ASN A 90 -12.04 16.60 1.44
C ASN A 90 -10.51 16.55 1.43
N ARG A 91 -9.89 17.70 1.69
CA ARG A 91 -8.44 17.78 1.87
C ARG A 91 -7.98 16.75 2.92
N ILE A 92 -6.96 15.97 2.56
CA ILE A 92 -6.36 14.97 3.44
C ILE A 92 -5.74 15.66 4.64
N SER A 93 -6.22 15.33 5.83
CA SER A 93 -5.67 15.78 7.12
C SER A 93 -5.09 14.63 7.92
N SER A 94 -5.48 13.41 7.60
CA SER A 94 -5.02 12.19 8.26
C SER A 94 -5.02 11.00 7.29
N SER A 95 -4.41 9.88 7.70
CA SER A 95 -4.33 8.67 6.88
C SER A 95 -5.69 8.07 6.52
N VAL A 96 -6.73 8.29 7.34
CA VAL A 96 -8.10 7.78 7.07
C VAL A 96 -8.87 8.59 6.02
N ASP A 97 -8.37 9.76 5.66
CA ASP A 97 -9.00 10.62 4.64
C ASP A 97 -8.58 10.22 3.22
N ARG A 98 -7.56 9.37 3.07
CA ARG A 98 -7.05 8.92 1.77
C ARG A 98 -8.11 8.16 0.99
N ILE A 99 -8.13 8.35 -0.34
CA ILE A 99 -9.11 7.70 -1.23
C ILE A 99 -8.76 6.23 -1.48
N GLY A 100 -7.48 5.90 -1.44
CA GLY A 100 -7.00 4.56 -1.68
C GLY A 100 -5.49 4.52 -1.87
N TYR A 101 -5.00 3.35 -2.28
CA TYR A 101 -3.57 3.15 -2.53
C TYR A 101 -3.31 2.02 -3.53
N VAL A 102 -2.12 2.04 -4.10
CA VAL A 102 -1.56 0.99 -4.95
C VAL A 102 -0.29 0.47 -4.29
N ILE A 103 -0.13 -0.86 -4.23
CA ILE A 103 1.09 -1.51 -3.77
C ILE A 103 1.69 -2.32 -4.91
N SER A 104 3.00 -2.22 -5.07
CA SER A 104 3.77 -2.96 -6.07
C SER A 104 4.95 -3.69 -5.46
N GLN A 105 5.42 -4.72 -6.20
CA GLN A 105 6.68 -5.42 -5.96
C GLN A 105 7.49 -5.45 -7.26
N ALA A 106 8.80 -5.29 -7.15
CA ALA A 106 9.75 -5.44 -8.26
C ALA A 106 11.12 -5.90 -7.74
N ASP A 107 12.09 -6.08 -8.64
CA ASP A 107 13.43 -6.53 -8.23
C ASP A 107 14.21 -5.48 -7.44
N THR A 108 13.89 -4.20 -7.59
CA THR A 108 14.52 -3.11 -6.83
C THR A 108 13.48 -2.14 -6.28
N ALA A 109 13.82 -1.42 -5.23
CA ALA A 109 12.95 -0.39 -4.65
C ALA A 109 12.57 0.68 -5.67
N GLN A 110 13.52 1.14 -6.52
CA GLN A 110 13.21 2.14 -7.54
C GLN A 110 12.25 1.60 -8.59
N ALA A 111 12.44 0.36 -9.06
CA ALA A 111 11.53 -0.26 -10.02
C ALA A 111 10.12 -0.43 -9.45
N ALA A 112 9.98 -0.77 -8.17
CA ALA A 112 8.67 -0.84 -7.51
C ALA A 112 8.01 0.55 -7.42
N ILE A 113 8.77 1.59 -7.09
CA ILE A 113 8.27 2.98 -7.08
C ILE A 113 7.76 3.39 -8.45
N ASP A 114 8.59 3.23 -9.49
CA ASP A 114 8.25 3.61 -10.86
C ASP A 114 7.02 2.85 -11.37
N LEU A 115 6.90 1.57 -11.02
CA LEU A 115 5.75 0.74 -11.35
C LEU A 115 4.46 1.26 -10.70
N CYS A 116 4.49 1.57 -9.40
CA CYS A 116 3.36 2.19 -8.69
C CYS A 116 2.93 3.51 -9.34
N GLU A 117 3.88 4.41 -9.58
CA GLU A 117 3.61 5.73 -10.12
C GLU A 117 3.07 5.68 -11.55
N ASN A 118 3.57 4.75 -12.37
CA ASN A 118 3.02 4.53 -13.71
C ASN A 118 1.63 3.90 -13.68
N ALA A 119 1.38 2.96 -12.78
CA ALA A 119 0.07 2.34 -12.61
C ALA A 119 -0.97 3.38 -12.18
N MET A 120 -0.64 4.25 -11.25
CA MET A 120 -1.55 5.31 -10.76
C MET A 120 -2.02 6.27 -11.85
N LYS A 121 -1.23 6.51 -12.90
CA LYS A 121 -1.64 7.36 -14.05
C LYS A 121 -2.86 6.80 -14.80
N HIS A 122 -3.23 5.55 -14.60
CA HIS A 122 -4.40 4.92 -15.20
C HIS A 122 -5.65 5.02 -14.33
N ILE A 123 -5.52 5.37 -13.06
CA ILE A 123 -6.65 5.59 -12.16
C ILE A 123 -7.16 7.01 -12.39
N VAL A 124 -8.43 7.11 -12.73
CA VAL A 124 -9.11 8.40 -12.94
C VAL A 124 -10.28 8.50 -11.97
N ILE A 125 -10.26 9.53 -11.14
CA ILE A 125 -11.34 9.87 -10.20
C ILE A 125 -11.85 11.24 -10.60
N THR A 126 -13.17 11.36 -10.81
CA THR A 126 -13.83 12.65 -11.08
C THR A 126 -14.75 13.00 -9.93
N THR A 127 -14.76 14.27 -9.58
CA THR A 127 -15.61 14.83 -8.51
C THR A 127 -16.40 16.03 -9.00
N LYS A 128 -17.50 16.36 -8.34
CA LYS A 128 -18.27 17.59 -8.52
C LYS A 128 -18.33 18.40 -7.25
#